data_ac966ac8999fe768b1cea65c335e44e3
#
_entry.id   ac966ac8999fe768b1cea65c335e44e3
#
_cell.length_a   1.000
_cell.length_b   1.000
_cell.length_c   1.000
_cell.angle_alpha   90.00
_cell.angle_beta   90.00
_cell.angle_gamma   90.00
#
_symmetry.space_group_name_H-M   'P 1'
#
loop_
_entity.id
_entity.type
_entity.pdbx_description
1 polymer ?
#
loop_
_entity_poly.entity_id
_entity_poly.type
_entity_poly.pdbx_seq_one_letter_code
_entity_poly.pdbx_strand_id
1 'polypeptide(L)'
;MSGERVLICTTNGTGMGHLTRGMAIGRRLPEGLATVLFTLSQAAPVARGEGFLVEYLHAAGTAGTNRHEWNLVYARRLEALLATYDPAVVLFDGVHPYLGLLEVASSPRHRHRRFVWSRRGLWQPGKGGQAIDRGAFFDVVLEPGDVAEAADEGLSATRRHEAVVVDPVTLLDADELLDREQARAALGLEPEATWALVQLGTGALDDPASRLGIAAAALGAAGVRLAFVESTIAAQRTALPPGAVGIEVYPLARYLRAFDLAVTAAGYNIVHEALVAGLPTILSPIAASHLDDQVARARYLEEQGLARCWLEPTREAFEGHLAHLADAEARAVVAGRIAARAFPNGAGPAAGLLAELAEDAR
;
A
#
# COMPACT_ATOMS: atom_id res chain seq x y z
N MET A 1 -3.63 21.74 -24.47
CA MET A 1 -4.71 20.74 -24.40
C MET A 1 -5.31 20.79 -23.01
N SER A 2 -6.51 21.38 -22.86
CA SER A 2 -7.24 21.43 -21.60
C SER A 2 -8.06 20.15 -21.45
N GLY A 3 -7.39 19.04 -21.12
CA GLY A 3 -8.10 17.83 -20.69
C GLY A 3 -8.63 18.02 -19.27
N GLU A 4 -9.74 17.40 -18.94
CA GLU A 4 -10.24 17.32 -17.56
C GLU A 4 -9.19 16.68 -16.66
N ARG A 5 -9.22 17.05 -15.37
CA ARG A 5 -8.24 16.55 -14.40
C ARG A 5 -8.90 15.96 -13.17
N VAL A 6 -8.23 14.96 -12.64
CA VAL A 6 -8.47 14.43 -11.30
C VAL A 6 -7.26 14.80 -10.43
N LEU A 7 -7.52 15.43 -9.29
CA LEU A 7 -6.51 15.70 -8.28
C LEU A 7 -6.54 14.57 -7.24
N ILE A 8 -5.50 13.77 -7.18
CA ILE A 8 -5.35 12.69 -6.19
C ILE A 8 -4.44 13.17 -5.07
N CYS A 9 -5.02 13.42 -3.90
CA CYS A 9 -4.32 13.82 -2.69
C CYS A 9 -3.94 12.59 -1.88
N THR A 10 -2.65 12.37 -1.61
CA THR A 10 -2.19 11.22 -0.82
C THR A 10 -1.49 11.67 0.45
N THR A 11 -1.75 10.95 1.53
CA THR A 11 -1.12 11.17 2.84
C THR A 11 0.17 10.37 2.99
N ASN A 12 0.77 10.44 4.19
CA ASN A 12 1.90 9.66 4.66
C ASN A 12 3.28 10.18 4.21
N GLY A 13 3.96 10.90 5.12
CA GLY A 13 5.30 11.44 4.88
C GLY A 13 6.41 10.39 4.80
N THR A 14 6.25 9.23 5.45
CA THR A 14 7.31 8.23 5.63
C THR A 14 7.09 6.91 4.86
N GLY A 15 5.91 6.71 4.25
CA GLY A 15 5.58 5.51 3.50
C GLY A 15 5.15 5.81 2.07
N MET A 16 5.08 4.76 1.25
CA MET A 16 4.65 4.86 -0.15
C MET A 16 3.24 4.33 -0.40
N GLY A 17 2.61 3.65 0.56
CA GLY A 17 1.38 2.90 0.34
C GLY A 17 0.23 3.71 -0.27
N HIS A 18 -0.03 4.91 0.27
CA HIS A 18 -1.06 5.81 -0.24
C HIS A 18 -0.69 6.38 -1.62
N LEU A 19 0.58 6.78 -1.81
CA LEU A 19 1.07 7.26 -3.11
C LEU A 19 0.96 6.17 -4.18
N THR A 20 1.35 4.93 -3.86
CA THR A 20 1.25 3.77 -4.76
C THR A 20 -0.20 3.51 -5.19
N ARG A 21 -1.18 3.57 -4.26
CA ARG A 21 -2.60 3.45 -4.62
C ARG A 21 -3.09 4.63 -5.47
N GLY A 22 -2.68 5.84 -5.13
CA GLY A 22 -2.97 7.02 -5.96
C GLY A 22 -2.46 6.87 -7.39
N MET A 23 -1.24 6.36 -7.57
CA MET A 23 -0.69 6.05 -8.90
C MET A 23 -1.43 4.90 -9.58
N ALA A 24 -1.80 3.85 -8.83
CA ALA A 24 -2.54 2.70 -9.35
C ALA A 24 -3.88 3.13 -9.99
N ILE A 25 -4.62 3.99 -9.31
CA ILE A 25 -5.89 4.55 -9.80
C ILE A 25 -5.61 5.53 -10.94
N GLY A 26 -4.66 6.45 -10.74
CA GLY A 26 -4.37 7.50 -11.71
C GLY A 26 -3.91 7.00 -13.08
N ARG A 27 -3.14 5.90 -13.13
CA ARG A 27 -2.69 5.31 -14.41
C ARG A 27 -3.80 4.59 -15.20
N ARG A 28 -4.96 4.35 -14.57
CA ARG A 28 -6.11 3.68 -15.16
C ARG A 28 -7.27 4.63 -15.48
N LEU A 29 -7.07 5.93 -15.28
CA LEU A 29 -8.06 6.90 -15.77
C LEU A 29 -8.16 6.83 -17.29
N PRO A 30 -9.37 7.00 -17.86
CA PRO A 30 -9.56 6.95 -19.31
C PRO A 30 -8.81 8.09 -20.00
N GLU A 31 -8.54 7.88 -21.29
CA GLU A 31 -7.91 8.89 -22.14
C GLU A 31 -8.71 10.20 -22.12
N GLY A 32 -8.01 11.32 -21.98
CA GLY A 32 -8.61 12.65 -21.86
C GLY A 32 -8.80 13.12 -20.41
N LEU A 33 -8.68 12.24 -19.41
CA LEU A 33 -8.75 12.59 -17.98
C LEU A 33 -7.36 12.47 -17.35
N ALA A 34 -6.71 13.59 -17.10
CA ALA A 34 -5.33 13.61 -16.60
C ALA A 34 -5.25 13.60 -15.08
N THR A 35 -4.27 12.87 -14.53
CA THR A 35 -3.98 12.83 -13.09
C THR A 35 -3.00 13.91 -12.68
N VAL A 36 -3.32 14.63 -11.60
CA VAL A 36 -2.38 15.42 -10.81
C VAL A 36 -2.26 14.77 -9.43
N LEU A 37 -1.07 14.38 -9.03
CA LEU A 37 -0.81 13.84 -7.68
C LEU A 37 -0.40 14.98 -6.74
N PHE A 38 -1.13 15.16 -5.65
CA PHE A 38 -0.73 16.01 -4.53
C PHE A 38 -0.37 15.13 -3.35
N THR A 39 0.91 15.04 -3.01
CA THR A 39 1.40 14.06 -2.04
C THR A 39 2.18 14.67 -0.90
N LEU A 40 2.09 14.04 0.27
CA LEU A 40 2.95 14.32 1.43
C LEU A 40 4.12 13.33 1.52
N SER A 41 4.16 12.32 0.65
CA SER A 41 5.20 11.29 0.65
C SER A 41 6.53 11.85 0.14
N GLN A 42 7.61 11.57 0.85
CA GLN A 42 8.97 11.85 0.39
C GLN A 42 9.34 11.10 -0.91
N ALA A 43 8.54 10.09 -1.29
CA ALA A 43 8.66 9.38 -2.57
C ALA A 43 8.06 10.14 -3.77
N ALA A 44 7.73 11.42 -3.65
CA ALA A 44 7.28 12.24 -4.77
C ALA A 44 8.19 12.16 -6.03
N PRO A 45 9.54 12.08 -5.93
CA PRO A 45 10.41 11.86 -7.08
C PRO A 45 10.15 10.54 -7.83
N VAL A 46 9.77 9.47 -7.09
CA VAL A 46 9.43 8.18 -7.70
C VAL A 46 8.21 8.32 -8.60
N ALA A 47 7.15 8.96 -8.11
CA ALA A 47 5.94 9.18 -8.90
C ALA A 47 6.21 10.08 -10.14
N ARG A 48 7.13 11.05 -10.05
CA ARG A 48 7.58 11.80 -11.22
C ARG A 48 8.31 10.93 -12.24
N GLY A 49 9.17 10.01 -11.76
CA GLY A 49 9.84 9.02 -12.61
C GLY A 49 8.86 8.10 -13.34
N GLU A 50 7.70 7.82 -12.75
CA GLU A 50 6.60 7.08 -13.37
C GLU A 50 5.72 7.94 -14.31
N GLY A 51 6.10 9.19 -14.58
CA GLY A 51 5.45 10.07 -15.55
C GLY A 51 4.28 10.90 -15.01
N PHE A 52 4.03 10.89 -13.70
CA PHE A 52 2.96 11.70 -13.11
C PHE A 52 3.35 13.18 -12.93
N LEU A 53 2.38 14.06 -13.07
CA LEU A 53 2.48 15.44 -12.60
C LEU A 53 2.30 15.45 -11.08
N VAL A 54 3.35 15.84 -10.34
CA VAL A 54 3.39 15.68 -8.87
C VAL A 54 3.64 17.03 -8.19
N GLU A 55 2.71 17.36 -7.32
CA GLU A 55 2.79 18.45 -6.34
C GLU A 55 3.12 17.88 -4.96
N TYR A 56 4.01 18.53 -4.24
CA TYR A 56 4.50 18.06 -2.95
C TYR A 56 4.32 19.07 -1.85
N LEU A 57 3.94 18.60 -0.67
CA LEU A 57 3.94 19.36 0.57
C LEU A 57 4.54 18.50 1.69
N HIS A 58 5.40 19.08 2.52
CA HIS A 58 5.94 18.38 3.69
C HIS A 58 4.81 18.00 4.66
N ALA A 59 4.84 16.76 5.19
CA ALA A 59 3.93 16.36 6.25
C ALA A 59 4.17 17.16 7.54
N ALA A 60 3.16 17.33 8.38
CA ALA A 60 3.24 18.12 9.59
C ALA A 60 4.43 17.77 10.50
N GLY A 61 4.71 16.45 10.66
CA GLY A 61 5.82 15.96 11.48
C GLY A 61 7.20 16.31 10.94
N THR A 62 7.36 16.44 9.61
CA THR A 62 8.62 16.79 8.96
C THR A 62 8.78 18.30 8.79
N ALA A 63 7.67 19.06 8.80
CA ALA A 63 7.69 20.51 8.63
C ALA A 63 8.06 21.28 9.91
N GLY A 64 8.12 20.60 11.07
CA GLY A 64 8.39 21.26 12.36
C GLY A 64 7.33 22.27 12.81
N THR A 65 6.17 22.30 12.14
CA THR A 65 5.04 23.20 12.44
C THR A 65 4.02 22.50 13.36
N ASN A 66 3.28 23.30 14.13
CA ASN A 66 2.16 22.71 14.88
C ASN A 66 1.04 22.27 13.93
N ARG A 67 0.20 21.35 14.39
CA ARG A 67 -0.82 20.72 13.56
C ARG A 67 -1.88 21.71 13.04
N HIS A 68 -2.18 22.77 13.77
CA HIS A 68 -3.14 23.80 13.35
C HIS A 68 -2.57 24.63 12.21
N GLU A 69 -1.38 25.18 12.38
CA GLU A 69 -0.69 25.96 11.33
C GLU A 69 -0.49 25.16 10.05
N TRP A 70 -0.10 23.89 10.20
CA TRP A 70 0.06 23.00 9.06
C TRP A 70 -1.25 22.80 8.28
N ASN A 71 -2.41 22.66 8.97
CA ASN A 71 -3.70 22.55 8.32
C ASN A 71 -4.05 23.80 7.50
N LEU A 72 -3.70 25.00 7.99
CA LEU A 72 -3.87 26.24 7.23
C LEU A 72 -2.99 26.27 5.97
N VAL A 73 -1.74 25.82 6.07
CA VAL A 73 -0.83 25.70 4.92
C VAL A 73 -1.39 24.67 3.92
N TYR A 74 -1.87 23.52 4.39
CA TYR A 74 -2.48 22.50 3.55
C TYR A 74 -3.71 23.05 2.80
N ALA A 75 -4.63 23.72 3.50
CA ALA A 75 -5.82 24.31 2.89
C ALA A 75 -5.46 25.32 1.80
N ARG A 76 -4.54 26.26 2.10
CA ARG A 76 -4.06 27.25 1.11
C ARG A 76 -3.41 26.61 -0.11
N ARG A 77 -2.60 25.56 0.12
CA ARG A 77 -1.96 24.82 -1.00
C ARG A 77 -3.00 24.12 -1.85
N LEU A 78 -3.97 23.44 -1.23
CA LEU A 78 -5.06 22.78 -1.93
C LEU A 78 -5.88 23.78 -2.76
N GLU A 79 -6.28 24.91 -2.19
CA GLU A 79 -6.97 26.01 -2.91
C GLU A 79 -6.18 26.48 -4.14
N ALA A 80 -4.86 26.66 -4.00
CA ALA A 80 -4.01 27.05 -5.12
C ALA A 80 -3.97 25.98 -6.22
N LEU A 81 -3.94 24.70 -5.85
CA LEU A 81 -3.97 23.59 -6.79
C LEU A 81 -5.33 23.47 -7.50
N LEU A 82 -6.43 23.69 -6.78
CA LEU A 82 -7.78 23.72 -7.35
C LEU A 82 -7.91 24.86 -8.36
N ALA A 83 -7.35 26.03 -8.08
CA ALA A 83 -7.34 27.16 -9.00
C ALA A 83 -6.45 26.93 -10.22
N THR A 84 -5.30 26.24 -10.05
CA THR A 84 -4.32 26.01 -11.12
C THR A 84 -4.75 24.90 -12.07
N TYR A 85 -5.25 23.81 -11.53
CA TYR A 85 -5.53 22.60 -12.31
C TYR A 85 -6.99 22.41 -12.67
N ASP A 86 -7.88 23.12 -11.99
CA ASP A 86 -9.35 23.07 -12.17
C ASP A 86 -9.88 21.62 -12.26
N PRO A 87 -9.58 20.76 -11.27
CA PRO A 87 -10.01 19.36 -11.33
C PRO A 87 -11.51 19.23 -11.11
N ALA A 88 -12.17 18.37 -11.89
CA ALA A 88 -13.58 18.01 -11.67
C ALA A 88 -13.75 17.15 -10.40
N VAL A 89 -12.77 16.29 -10.12
CA VAL A 89 -12.78 15.37 -8.97
C VAL A 89 -11.51 15.54 -8.14
N VAL A 90 -11.68 15.51 -6.81
CA VAL A 90 -10.61 15.48 -5.82
C VAL A 90 -10.72 14.18 -5.02
N LEU A 91 -9.81 13.24 -5.24
CA LEU A 91 -9.70 12.02 -4.45
C LEU A 91 -8.70 12.24 -3.31
N PHE A 92 -9.09 11.97 -2.08
CA PHE A 92 -8.17 11.89 -0.95
C PHE A 92 -7.94 10.43 -0.55
N ASP A 93 -6.74 9.92 -0.69
CA ASP A 93 -6.33 8.61 -0.19
C ASP A 93 -5.55 8.75 1.12
N GLY A 94 -6.19 8.40 2.21
CA GLY A 94 -5.62 8.53 3.54
C GLY A 94 -6.55 8.06 4.64
N VAL A 95 -5.94 7.74 5.78
CA VAL A 95 -6.66 7.21 6.95
C VAL A 95 -7.50 8.29 7.65
N HIS A 96 -6.93 9.49 7.76
CA HIS A 96 -7.55 10.61 8.46
C HIS A 96 -7.58 11.84 7.53
N PRO A 97 -8.75 12.20 6.98
CA PRO A 97 -8.88 13.46 6.27
C PRO A 97 -8.48 14.64 7.15
N TYR A 98 -7.66 15.54 6.62
CA TYR A 98 -7.14 16.69 7.35
C TYR A 98 -8.19 17.77 7.53
N LEU A 99 -8.13 18.53 8.62
CA LEU A 99 -9.06 19.65 8.84
C LEU A 99 -9.00 20.68 7.70
N GLY A 100 -7.81 20.98 7.20
CA GLY A 100 -7.66 21.86 6.04
C GLY A 100 -8.27 21.32 4.75
N LEU A 101 -8.32 19.98 4.57
CA LEU A 101 -9.05 19.36 3.46
C LEU A 101 -10.56 19.51 3.64
N LEU A 102 -11.06 19.23 4.86
CA LEU A 102 -12.49 19.32 5.17
C LEU A 102 -13.03 20.76 5.00
N GLU A 103 -12.24 21.75 5.40
CA GLU A 103 -12.55 23.17 5.20
C GLU A 103 -12.74 23.49 3.71
N VAL A 104 -11.82 23.04 2.86
CA VAL A 104 -11.90 23.25 1.41
C VAL A 104 -13.07 22.49 0.80
N ALA A 105 -13.24 21.21 1.14
CA ALA A 105 -14.33 20.39 0.64
C ALA A 105 -15.74 20.92 1.00
N SER A 106 -15.86 21.51 2.19
CA SER A 106 -17.13 22.12 2.65
C SER A 106 -17.40 23.48 2.07
N SER A 107 -16.43 24.09 1.35
CA SER A 107 -16.58 25.45 0.83
C SER A 107 -17.61 25.51 -0.31
N PRO A 108 -18.61 26.41 -0.24
CA PRO A 108 -19.57 26.59 -1.34
C PRO A 108 -18.93 26.95 -2.69
N ARG A 109 -17.68 27.41 -2.70
CA ARG A 109 -16.91 27.73 -3.91
C ARG A 109 -16.60 26.49 -4.74
N HIS A 110 -16.55 25.32 -4.09
CA HIS A 110 -16.14 24.05 -4.72
C HIS A 110 -17.30 23.07 -4.94
N ARG A 111 -18.56 23.49 -4.76
CA ARG A 111 -19.77 22.65 -4.92
C ARG A 111 -19.92 22.02 -6.33
N HIS A 112 -19.23 22.59 -7.30
CA HIS A 112 -19.19 22.05 -8.69
C HIS A 112 -18.18 20.93 -8.86
N ARG A 113 -17.36 20.63 -7.84
CA ARG A 113 -16.40 19.53 -7.84
C ARG A 113 -16.93 18.38 -7.03
N ARG A 114 -16.42 17.19 -7.26
CA ARG A 114 -16.70 16.00 -6.45
C ARG A 114 -15.50 15.71 -5.55
N PHE A 115 -15.76 15.58 -4.26
CA PHE A 115 -14.76 15.16 -3.28
C PHE A 115 -14.99 13.71 -2.91
N VAL A 116 -13.97 12.87 -3.09
CA VAL A 116 -13.99 11.43 -2.82
C VAL A 116 -12.97 11.09 -1.75
N TRP A 117 -13.38 10.31 -0.76
CA TRP A 117 -12.44 9.77 0.24
C TRP A 117 -12.17 8.29 -0.01
N SER A 118 -10.93 7.95 -0.41
CA SER A 118 -10.45 6.55 -0.44
C SER A 118 -10.08 6.11 0.97
N ARG A 119 -11.00 5.41 1.62
CA ARG A 119 -10.90 4.91 2.98
C ARG A 119 -10.73 3.41 2.96
N ARG A 120 -9.54 2.90 3.33
CA ARG A 120 -9.36 1.45 3.46
C ARG A 120 -10.21 0.88 4.61
N GLY A 121 -10.67 -0.37 4.45
CA GLY A 121 -11.25 -1.18 5.50
C GLY A 121 -10.21 -1.76 6.48
N LEU A 122 -10.63 -2.75 7.24
CA LEU A 122 -9.87 -3.53 8.19
C LEU A 122 -9.22 -2.64 9.28
N TRP A 123 -10.05 -1.84 9.95
CA TRP A 123 -9.62 -1.01 11.07
C TRP A 123 -9.60 -1.81 12.36
N GLN A 124 -8.60 -1.53 13.22
CA GLN A 124 -8.54 -2.14 14.54
C GLN A 124 -9.80 -1.83 15.36
N PRO A 125 -10.38 -2.83 16.03
CA PRO A 125 -11.55 -2.64 16.89
C PRO A 125 -11.36 -1.52 17.91
N GLY A 126 -12.41 -0.71 18.10
CA GLY A 126 -12.42 0.41 19.05
C GLY A 126 -11.61 1.64 18.64
N LYS A 127 -11.01 1.66 17.44
CA LYS A 127 -10.24 2.79 16.94
C LYS A 127 -10.96 3.54 15.81
N GLY A 128 -10.59 4.80 15.62
CA GLY A 128 -10.98 5.59 14.43
C GLY A 128 -12.33 6.30 14.48
N GLY A 129 -13.04 6.33 15.63
CA GLY A 129 -14.38 6.89 15.73
C GLY A 129 -14.56 8.27 15.09
N GLN A 130 -13.73 9.25 15.48
CA GLN A 130 -13.82 10.61 14.90
C GLN A 130 -13.38 10.67 13.43
N ALA A 131 -12.55 9.73 12.99
CA ALA A 131 -12.07 9.73 11.61
C ALA A 131 -13.15 9.24 10.65
N ILE A 132 -13.91 8.21 11.03
CA ILE A 132 -14.91 7.62 10.16
C ILE A 132 -16.07 8.58 9.89
N ASP A 133 -16.45 9.41 10.88
CA ASP A 133 -17.50 10.41 10.75
C ASP A 133 -17.16 11.53 9.74
N ARG A 134 -15.88 11.69 9.41
CA ARG A 134 -15.44 12.63 8.37
C ARG A 134 -15.89 12.24 6.97
N GLY A 135 -16.39 11.03 6.77
CA GLY A 135 -17.02 10.62 5.52
C GLY A 135 -18.15 11.55 5.08
N ALA A 136 -18.87 12.15 6.03
CA ALA A 136 -19.96 13.10 5.76
C ALA A 136 -19.54 14.39 5.03
N PHE A 137 -18.24 14.68 4.94
CA PHE A 137 -17.68 15.83 4.21
C PHE A 137 -17.37 15.53 2.75
N PHE A 138 -17.56 14.30 2.30
CA PHE A 138 -17.26 13.85 0.95
C PHE A 138 -18.54 13.47 0.21
N ASP A 139 -18.56 13.69 -1.10
CA ASP A 139 -19.68 13.27 -1.96
C ASP A 139 -19.74 11.73 -2.05
N VAL A 140 -18.58 11.08 -2.05
CA VAL A 140 -18.44 9.62 -2.11
C VAL A 140 -17.32 9.15 -1.18
N VAL A 141 -17.58 8.05 -0.48
CA VAL A 141 -16.55 7.25 0.17
C VAL A 141 -16.27 6.05 -0.74
N LEU A 142 -15.04 5.93 -1.22
CA LEU A 142 -14.53 4.78 -1.95
C LEU A 142 -13.78 3.87 -0.95
N GLU A 143 -14.13 2.60 -0.87
CA GLU A 143 -13.42 1.64 -0.03
C GLU A 143 -12.67 0.62 -0.90
N PRO A 144 -11.34 0.75 -1.06
CA PRO A 144 -10.52 -0.33 -1.60
C PRO A 144 -10.63 -1.55 -0.68
N GLY A 145 -11.14 -2.65 -1.20
CA GLY A 145 -11.36 -3.90 -0.49
C GLY A 145 -10.07 -4.47 0.11
N ASP A 146 -10.22 -5.46 0.95
CA ASP A 146 -9.13 -6.20 1.57
C ASP A 146 -9.37 -7.70 1.44
N VAL A 147 -8.34 -8.48 1.14
CA VAL A 147 -8.45 -9.94 1.06
C VAL A 147 -8.96 -10.55 2.39
N ALA A 148 -8.70 -9.88 3.50
CA ALA A 148 -9.14 -10.26 4.84
C ALA A 148 -10.41 -9.50 5.30
N GLU A 149 -11.21 -8.99 4.38
CA GLU A 149 -12.44 -8.25 4.68
C GLU A 149 -13.37 -8.97 5.66
N ALA A 150 -13.46 -10.30 5.55
CA ALA A 150 -14.27 -11.11 6.44
C ALA A 150 -13.79 -11.12 7.91
N ALA A 151 -12.55 -10.69 8.16
CA ALA A 151 -11.99 -10.53 9.51
C ALA A 151 -12.04 -9.07 10.01
N ASP A 152 -12.73 -8.17 9.32
CA ASP A 152 -12.88 -6.77 9.74
C ASP A 152 -13.93 -6.67 10.86
N GLU A 153 -13.46 -6.47 12.10
CA GLU A 153 -14.30 -6.24 13.29
C GLU A 153 -14.28 -4.75 13.71
N GLY A 154 -13.66 -3.89 12.90
CA GLY A 154 -13.54 -2.46 13.17
C GLY A 154 -14.74 -1.63 12.73
N LEU A 155 -14.65 -0.31 12.98
CA LEU A 155 -15.69 0.63 12.53
C LEU A 155 -15.82 0.67 11.01
N SER A 156 -14.78 0.34 10.26
CA SER A 156 -14.82 0.22 8.80
C SER A 156 -15.88 -0.80 8.35
N ALA A 157 -15.96 -1.96 9.00
CA ALA A 157 -16.97 -2.96 8.67
C ALA A 157 -18.41 -2.45 8.92
N THR A 158 -18.65 -1.80 10.06
CA THR A 158 -19.99 -1.29 10.42
C THR A 158 -20.47 -0.16 9.50
N ARG A 159 -19.57 0.60 8.91
CA ARG A 159 -19.84 1.76 8.04
C ARG A 159 -19.52 1.49 6.56
N ARG A 160 -19.31 0.22 6.18
CA ARG A 160 -19.02 -0.17 4.79
C ARG A 160 -20.21 0.08 3.86
N HIS A 161 -21.42 -0.03 4.36
CA HIS A 161 -22.64 0.26 3.61
C HIS A 161 -22.74 1.71 3.11
N GLU A 162 -21.92 2.62 3.62
CA GLU A 162 -21.82 4.03 3.18
C GLU A 162 -20.81 4.23 2.06
N ALA A 163 -20.07 3.19 1.69
CA ALA A 163 -18.99 3.27 0.72
C ALA A 163 -19.30 2.53 -0.58
N VAL A 164 -18.74 3.04 -1.67
CA VAL A 164 -18.60 2.28 -2.91
C VAL A 164 -17.39 1.37 -2.72
N VAL A 165 -17.60 0.07 -2.64
CA VAL A 165 -16.54 -0.91 -2.42
C VAL A 165 -16.03 -1.39 -3.78
N VAL A 166 -14.71 -1.44 -3.94
CA VAL A 166 -14.03 -2.05 -5.08
C VAL A 166 -13.08 -3.15 -4.60
N ASP A 167 -12.62 -4.00 -5.48
CA ASP A 167 -11.58 -4.99 -5.15
C ASP A 167 -10.31 -4.32 -4.60
N PRO A 168 -9.40 -5.09 -3.99
CA PRO A 168 -8.12 -4.57 -3.55
C PRO A 168 -7.36 -3.85 -4.66
N VAL A 169 -6.81 -2.68 -4.35
CA VAL A 169 -6.08 -1.85 -5.32
C VAL A 169 -4.60 -2.19 -5.28
N THR A 170 -4.07 -2.69 -6.39
CA THR A 170 -2.64 -2.92 -6.63
C THR A 170 -2.11 -2.05 -7.77
N LEU A 171 -0.81 -1.73 -7.74
CA LEU A 171 -0.21 -0.88 -8.77
C LEU A 171 -0.19 -1.57 -10.13
N LEU A 172 0.18 -2.86 -10.15
CA LEU A 172 0.30 -3.68 -11.35
C LEU A 172 -0.75 -4.77 -11.38
N ASP A 173 -1.16 -5.16 -12.57
CA ASP A 173 -1.95 -6.34 -12.83
C ASP A 173 -1.04 -7.58 -12.97
N ALA A 174 -1.58 -8.78 -12.87
CA ALA A 174 -0.79 -10.01 -12.87
C ALA A 174 0.03 -10.24 -14.15
N ASP A 175 -0.44 -9.76 -15.28
CA ASP A 175 0.21 -9.84 -16.58
C ASP A 175 1.32 -8.80 -16.78
N GLU A 176 1.37 -7.76 -15.94
CA GLU A 176 2.45 -6.76 -15.92
C GLU A 176 3.67 -7.22 -15.10
N LEU A 177 3.55 -8.32 -14.33
CA LEU A 177 4.64 -8.88 -13.55
C LEU A 177 5.61 -9.65 -14.46
N LEU A 178 6.91 -9.47 -14.26
CA LEU A 178 7.92 -10.29 -14.92
C LEU A 178 7.78 -11.75 -14.48
N ASP A 179 8.06 -12.68 -15.38
CA ASP A 179 8.21 -14.07 -14.99
C ASP A 179 9.47 -14.27 -14.12
N ARG A 180 9.63 -15.49 -13.57
CA ARG A 180 10.72 -15.81 -12.65
C ARG A 180 12.11 -15.56 -13.26
N GLU A 181 12.31 -15.99 -14.49
CA GLU A 181 13.61 -15.90 -15.17
C GLU A 181 13.95 -14.45 -15.47
N GLN A 182 13.03 -13.71 -16.06
CA GLN A 182 13.17 -12.28 -16.37
C GLN A 182 13.43 -11.45 -15.10
N ALA A 183 12.65 -11.71 -14.05
CA ALA A 183 12.78 -10.99 -12.80
C ALA A 183 14.13 -11.25 -12.12
N ARG A 184 14.60 -12.51 -12.10
CA ARG A 184 15.91 -12.87 -11.55
C ARG A 184 17.07 -12.27 -12.36
N ALA A 185 16.99 -12.34 -13.67
CA ALA A 185 17.99 -11.73 -14.55
C ALA A 185 18.07 -10.21 -14.32
N ALA A 186 16.93 -9.53 -14.23
CA ALA A 186 16.87 -8.09 -13.99
C ALA A 186 17.43 -7.68 -12.61
N LEU A 187 17.28 -8.54 -11.59
CA LEU A 187 17.79 -8.31 -10.24
C LEU A 187 19.22 -8.84 -10.02
N GLY A 188 19.83 -9.52 -11.00
CA GLY A 188 21.13 -10.14 -10.87
C GLY A 188 21.16 -11.30 -9.87
N LEU A 189 20.02 -11.99 -9.68
CA LEU A 189 19.91 -13.13 -8.77
C LEU A 189 20.29 -14.44 -9.48
N GLU A 190 20.94 -15.34 -8.74
CA GLU A 190 21.27 -16.67 -9.29
C GLU A 190 19.98 -17.46 -9.64
N PRO A 191 19.91 -18.02 -10.88
CA PRO A 191 18.69 -18.67 -11.36
C PRO A 191 18.23 -19.87 -10.53
N GLU A 192 19.17 -20.70 -10.07
CA GLU A 192 18.87 -21.99 -9.41
C GLU A 192 18.81 -21.91 -7.87
N ALA A 193 19.25 -20.78 -7.28
CA ALA A 193 19.20 -20.61 -5.84
C ALA A 193 17.77 -20.39 -5.34
N THR A 194 17.51 -20.83 -4.10
CA THR A 194 16.27 -20.47 -3.40
C THR A 194 16.42 -19.08 -2.78
N TRP A 195 15.55 -18.15 -3.16
CA TRP A 195 15.58 -16.76 -2.70
C TRP A 195 14.39 -16.40 -1.85
N ALA A 196 14.64 -15.80 -0.69
CA ALA A 196 13.65 -15.17 0.14
C ALA A 196 13.71 -13.65 0.01
N LEU A 197 12.59 -13.01 -0.28
CA LEU A 197 12.41 -11.57 -0.13
C LEU A 197 12.20 -11.24 1.35
N VAL A 198 12.93 -10.28 1.91
CA VAL A 198 12.71 -9.80 3.29
C VAL A 198 12.39 -8.31 3.30
N GLN A 199 11.18 -7.97 3.78
CA GLN A 199 10.67 -6.59 3.87
C GLN A 199 9.79 -6.41 5.11
N LEU A 200 10.40 -6.12 6.25
CA LEU A 200 9.71 -6.05 7.57
C LEU A 200 9.15 -4.65 7.93
N GLY A 201 9.08 -3.73 6.97
CA GLY A 201 8.57 -2.37 7.17
C GLY A 201 9.68 -1.35 7.49
N THR A 202 9.27 -0.10 7.76
CA THR A 202 10.19 1.04 7.90
C THR A 202 10.76 1.24 9.30
N GLY A 203 10.46 0.37 10.26
CA GLY A 203 10.97 0.47 11.63
C GLY A 203 10.32 1.55 12.52
N ALA A 204 9.34 2.28 12.00
CA ALA A 204 8.73 3.38 12.75
C ALA A 204 7.81 2.93 13.90
N LEU A 205 7.38 1.68 13.93
CA LEU A 205 6.35 1.17 14.85
C LEU A 205 6.73 -0.15 15.56
N ASP A 206 7.86 -0.79 15.21
CA ASP A 206 8.32 -2.08 15.79
C ASP A 206 9.85 -2.16 15.69
N ASP A 207 10.50 -3.14 16.33
CA ASP A 207 11.93 -3.42 16.17
C ASP A 207 12.19 -4.42 15.03
N PRO A 208 12.31 -3.94 13.78
CA PRO A 208 12.52 -4.81 12.62
C PRO A 208 13.92 -5.42 12.63
N ALA A 209 14.88 -4.83 13.36
CA ALA A 209 16.26 -5.32 13.38
C ALA A 209 16.37 -6.68 14.06
N SER A 210 15.65 -6.86 15.20
CA SER A 210 15.59 -8.15 15.89
C SER A 210 14.93 -9.23 15.03
N ARG A 211 13.78 -8.92 14.43
CA ARG A 211 13.08 -9.85 13.54
C ARG A 211 13.90 -10.18 12.27
N LEU A 212 14.59 -9.18 11.71
CA LEU A 212 15.48 -9.39 10.57
C LEU A 212 16.62 -10.35 10.93
N GLY A 213 17.24 -10.19 12.09
CA GLY A 213 18.31 -11.07 12.59
C GLY A 213 17.83 -12.53 12.72
N ILE A 214 16.63 -12.73 13.29
CA ILE A 214 16.02 -14.07 13.44
C ILE A 214 15.75 -14.68 12.05
N ALA A 215 15.09 -13.95 11.17
CA ALA A 215 14.74 -14.43 9.84
C ALA A 215 16.01 -14.76 9.02
N ALA A 216 17.01 -13.88 9.05
CA ALA A 216 18.28 -14.08 8.34
C ALA A 216 19.01 -15.33 8.82
N ALA A 217 19.13 -15.53 10.14
CA ALA A 217 19.81 -16.69 10.70
C ALA A 217 19.09 -18.00 10.34
N ALA A 218 17.76 -18.04 10.44
CA ALA A 218 16.99 -19.26 10.15
C ALA A 218 16.95 -19.57 8.64
N LEU A 219 16.75 -18.58 7.78
CA LEU A 219 16.77 -18.75 6.33
C LEU A 219 18.16 -19.21 5.85
N GLY A 220 19.24 -18.58 6.36
CA GLY A 220 20.59 -19.01 6.05
C GLY A 220 20.91 -20.44 6.47
N ALA A 221 20.44 -20.86 7.66
CA ALA A 221 20.57 -22.24 8.12
C ALA A 221 19.79 -23.25 7.24
N ALA A 222 18.69 -22.83 6.62
CA ALA A 222 17.93 -23.60 5.66
C ALA A 222 18.48 -23.56 4.22
N GLY A 223 19.65 -22.90 3.99
CA GLY A 223 20.25 -22.74 2.66
C GLY A 223 19.51 -21.78 1.74
N VAL A 224 18.64 -20.94 2.28
CA VAL A 224 17.87 -19.93 1.54
C VAL A 224 18.66 -18.62 1.50
N ARG A 225 18.84 -18.05 0.31
CA ARG A 225 19.48 -16.74 0.13
C ARG A 225 18.51 -15.61 0.42
N LEU A 226 19.01 -14.51 0.95
CA LEU A 226 18.21 -13.36 1.30
C LEU A 226 18.40 -12.23 0.27
N ALA A 227 17.27 -11.70 -0.18
CA ALA A 227 17.18 -10.44 -0.85
C ALA A 227 16.44 -9.45 0.07
N PHE A 228 17.10 -8.36 0.41
CA PHE A 228 16.54 -7.32 1.26
C PHE A 228 16.16 -6.11 0.42
N VAL A 229 14.91 -5.68 0.49
CA VAL A 229 14.47 -4.49 -0.23
C VAL A 229 14.69 -3.26 0.63
N GLU A 230 15.57 -2.41 0.17
CA GLU A 230 15.76 -1.07 0.72
C GLU A 230 14.65 -0.15 0.21
N SER A 231 14.03 0.58 1.12
CA SER A 231 13.08 1.61 0.73
C SER A 231 13.81 2.72 -0.01
N THR A 232 13.32 3.11 -1.19
CA THR A 232 13.85 4.23 -1.98
C THR A 232 13.83 5.58 -1.24
N ILE A 233 13.15 5.65 -0.10
CA ILE A 233 13.04 6.84 0.77
C ILE A 233 13.64 6.60 2.17
N ALA A 234 14.38 5.51 2.38
CA ALA A 234 15.03 5.28 3.67
C ALA A 234 16.10 6.34 3.93
N ALA A 235 15.99 7.02 5.06
CA ALA A 235 16.97 8.04 5.48
C ALA A 235 18.35 7.42 5.80
N GLN A 236 18.39 6.13 6.13
CA GLN A 236 19.61 5.37 6.42
C GLN A 236 19.50 3.98 5.80
N ARG A 237 20.59 3.51 5.23
CA ARG A 237 20.70 2.11 4.76
C ARG A 237 20.80 1.18 5.95
N THR A 238 20.01 0.12 5.93
CA THR A 238 20.11 -0.94 6.93
C THR A 238 21.35 -1.78 6.67
N ALA A 239 22.13 -2.08 7.73
CA ALA A 239 23.23 -3.02 7.60
C ALA A 239 22.66 -4.40 7.23
N LEU A 240 23.08 -4.92 6.08
CA LEU A 240 22.60 -6.22 5.60
C LEU A 240 23.29 -7.35 6.35
N PRO A 241 22.58 -8.45 6.66
CA PRO A 241 23.21 -9.67 7.14
C PRO A 241 24.25 -10.21 6.15
N PRO A 242 25.29 -10.90 6.62
CA PRO A 242 26.29 -11.52 5.74
C PRO A 242 25.63 -12.41 4.68
N GLY A 243 26.00 -12.21 3.41
CA GLY A 243 25.47 -12.95 2.26
C GLY A 243 24.09 -12.52 1.75
N ALA A 244 23.47 -11.51 2.36
CA ALA A 244 22.24 -10.92 1.85
C ALA A 244 22.55 -9.93 0.70
N VAL A 245 21.63 -9.85 -0.26
CA VAL A 245 21.67 -8.92 -1.40
C VAL A 245 20.71 -7.78 -1.15
N GLY A 246 21.20 -6.54 -1.24
CA GLY A 246 20.35 -5.34 -1.24
C GLY A 246 19.72 -5.12 -2.61
N ILE A 247 18.42 -4.92 -2.65
CA ILE A 247 17.66 -4.64 -3.88
C ILE A 247 17.05 -3.25 -3.75
N GLU A 248 17.29 -2.41 -4.73
CA GLU A 248 16.71 -1.07 -4.85
C GLU A 248 16.00 -0.97 -6.19
N VAL A 249 14.70 -1.29 -6.21
CA VAL A 249 13.85 -1.27 -7.42
C VAL A 249 12.48 -0.69 -7.10
N TYR A 250 11.88 -0.08 -8.10
CA TYR A 250 10.48 0.34 -8.08
C TYR A 250 9.84 0.14 -9.46
N PRO A 251 8.60 -0.36 -9.52
CA PRO A 251 7.85 -0.97 -8.41
C PRO A 251 8.36 -2.38 -8.08
N LEU A 252 8.47 -2.69 -6.78
CA LEU A 252 8.87 -4.03 -6.32
C LEU A 252 7.92 -5.12 -6.85
N ALA A 253 6.63 -4.83 -6.93
CA ALA A 253 5.60 -5.74 -7.39
C ALA A 253 5.99 -6.43 -8.72
N ARG A 254 6.61 -5.71 -9.65
CA ARG A 254 7.03 -6.24 -10.96
C ARG A 254 7.97 -7.45 -10.85
N TYR A 255 8.75 -7.54 -9.76
CA TYR A 255 9.82 -8.52 -9.58
C TYR A 255 9.51 -9.61 -8.55
N LEU A 256 8.31 -9.63 -7.96
CA LEU A 256 7.98 -10.55 -6.87
C LEU A 256 8.11 -12.02 -7.25
N ARG A 257 7.91 -12.36 -8.51
CA ARG A 257 8.10 -13.74 -9.03
C ARG A 257 9.57 -14.19 -9.08
N ALA A 258 10.55 -13.30 -8.83
CA ALA A 258 11.94 -13.68 -8.67
C ALA A 258 12.18 -14.55 -7.43
N PHE A 259 11.32 -14.43 -6.41
CA PHE A 259 11.50 -15.04 -5.10
C PHE A 259 10.69 -16.32 -4.96
N ASP A 260 11.19 -17.24 -4.15
CA ASP A 260 10.53 -18.52 -3.82
C ASP A 260 9.61 -18.40 -2.62
N LEU A 261 9.95 -17.47 -1.71
CA LEU A 261 9.15 -17.11 -0.55
C LEU A 261 9.43 -15.68 -0.14
N ALA A 262 8.57 -15.12 0.73
CA ALA A 262 8.80 -13.81 1.31
C ALA A 262 8.62 -13.82 2.82
N VAL A 263 9.30 -12.88 3.51
CA VAL A 263 9.07 -12.53 4.91
C VAL A 263 8.79 -11.03 4.96
N THR A 264 7.54 -10.66 5.19
CA THR A 264 7.13 -9.27 5.07
C THR A 264 6.27 -8.81 6.25
N ALA A 265 6.17 -7.49 6.46
CA ALA A 265 5.07 -6.96 7.26
C ALA A 265 3.73 -7.31 6.60
N ALA A 266 2.65 -7.33 7.39
CA ALA A 266 1.32 -7.61 6.87
C ALA A 266 0.58 -6.34 6.39
N GLY A 267 1.34 -5.40 5.77
CA GLY A 267 0.78 -4.17 5.21
C GLY A 267 -0.08 -4.44 3.97
N TYR A 268 -1.06 -3.57 3.74
CA TYR A 268 -2.04 -3.72 2.65
C TYR A 268 -1.39 -4.00 1.28
N ASN A 269 -0.51 -3.12 0.82
CA ASN A 269 0.02 -3.24 -0.55
C ASN A 269 0.82 -4.52 -0.74
N ILE A 270 1.82 -4.77 0.13
CA ILE A 270 2.71 -5.92 -0.05
C ILE A 270 1.98 -7.26 0.05
N VAL A 271 0.93 -7.35 0.90
CA VAL A 271 0.11 -8.56 1.00
C VAL A 271 -0.63 -8.82 -0.31
N HIS A 272 -1.35 -7.82 -0.84
CA HIS A 272 -2.11 -8.00 -2.07
C HIS A 272 -1.19 -8.23 -3.28
N GLU A 273 -0.06 -7.52 -3.37
CA GLU A 273 0.94 -7.72 -4.42
C GLU A 273 1.57 -9.12 -4.36
N ALA A 274 1.86 -9.65 -3.16
CA ALA A 274 2.38 -11.00 -2.99
C ALA A 274 1.35 -12.07 -3.43
N LEU A 275 0.07 -11.86 -3.12
CA LEU A 275 -1.01 -12.76 -3.56
C LEU A 275 -1.17 -12.73 -5.09
N VAL A 276 -1.16 -11.56 -5.71
CA VAL A 276 -1.18 -11.41 -7.18
C VAL A 276 0.02 -12.10 -7.84
N ALA A 277 1.20 -12.02 -7.20
CA ALA A 277 2.41 -12.70 -7.69
C ALA A 277 2.41 -14.22 -7.47
N GLY A 278 1.51 -14.76 -6.64
CA GLY A 278 1.49 -16.16 -6.22
C GLY A 278 2.61 -16.52 -5.24
N LEU A 279 3.13 -15.57 -4.48
CA LEU A 279 4.33 -15.69 -3.65
C LEU A 279 4.00 -16.21 -2.23
N PRO A 280 4.44 -17.42 -1.84
CA PRO A 280 4.30 -17.91 -0.47
C PRO A 280 4.97 -16.99 0.53
N THR A 281 4.24 -16.54 1.56
CA THR A 281 4.72 -15.47 2.45
C THR A 281 4.57 -15.83 3.93
N ILE A 282 5.59 -15.51 4.72
CA ILE A 282 5.52 -15.42 6.19
C ILE A 282 5.26 -13.95 6.53
N LEU A 283 4.11 -13.67 7.09
CA LEU A 283 3.69 -12.34 7.50
C LEU A 283 4.09 -12.04 8.93
N SER A 284 4.78 -10.94 9.14
CA SER A 284 5.15 -10.39 10.44
C SER A 284 4.35 -9.12 10.69
N PRO A 285 3.13 -9.21 11.24
CA PRO A 285 2.25 -8.05 11.37
C PRO A 285 2.76 -7.06 12.41
N ILE A 286 2.58 -5.77 12.13
CA ILE A 286 2.89 -4.66 13.04
C ILE A 286 1.66 -4.40 13.91
N ALA A 287 1.68 -4.89 15.16
CA ALA A 287 0.56 -4.74 16.10
C ALA A 287 0.36 -3.28 16.56
N ALA A 288 1.41 -2.47 16.59
CA ALA A 288 1.37 -1.06 16.98
C ALA A 288 0.82 -0.11 15.90
N SER A 289 0.30 -0.61 14.79
CA SER A 289 -0.37 0.20 13.76
C SER A 289 -1.53 1.01 14.37
N HIS A 290 -1.73 2.25 13.89
CA HIS A 290 -2.74 3.12 14.47
C HIS A 290 -4.17 2.67 14.15
N LEU A 291 -4.46 2.30 12.91
CA LEU A 291 -5.80 1.85 12.48
C LEU A 291 -5.78 0.54 11.73
N ASP A 292 -4.81 0.32 10.85
CA ASP A 292 -4.71 -0.87 10.01
C ASP A 292 -4.54 -2.13 10.87
N ASP A 293 -5.47 -3.08 10.81
CA ASP A 293 -5.36 -4.34 11.55
C ASP A 293 -4.56 -5.38 10.79
N GLN A 294 -3.25 -5.22 10.84
CA GLN A 294 -2.32 -6.16 10.21
C GLN A 294 -2.37 -7.56 10.85
N VAL A 295 -2.74 -7.63 12.14
CA VAL A 295 -2.83 -8.91 12.85
C VAL A 295 -4.03 -9.72 12.35
N ALA A 296 -5.19 -9.07 12.24
CA ALA A 296 -6.39 -9.71 11.67
C ALA A 296 -6.12 -10.19 10.24
N ARG A 297 -5.47 -9.34 9.41
CA ARG A 297 -5.11 -9.71 8.03
C ARG A 297 -4.20 -10.94 7.98
N ALA A 298 -3.14 -10.96 8.78
CA ALA A 298 -2.18 -12.07 8.76
C ALA A 298 -2.79 -13.38 9.26
N ARG A 299 -3.59 -13.33 10.33
CA ARG A 299 -4.30 -14.51 10.86
C ARG A 299 -5.31 -15.06 9.86
N TYR A 300 -6.12 -14.19 9.27
CA TYR A 300 -7.08 -14.61 8.25
C TYR A 300 -6.40 -15.34 7.09
N LEU A 301 -5.29 -14.81 6.58
CA LEU A 301 -4.55 -15.44 5.49
C LEU A 301 -3.94 -16.79 5.89
N GLU A 302 -3.48 -16.92 7.12
CA GLU A 302 -3.01 -18.22 7.66
C GLU A 302 -4.13 -19.25 7.77
N GLU A 303 -5.29 -18.86 8.31
CA GLU A 303 -6.48 -19.70 8.39
C GLU A 303 -6.95 -20.16 7.00
N GLN A 304 -6.84 -19.28 6.01
CA GLN A 304 -7.13 -19.62 4.62
C GLN A 304 -6.03 -20.45 3.93
N GLY A 305 -4.89 -20.68 4.58
CA GLY A 305 -3.74 -21.39 4.04
C GLY A 305 -3.02 -20.66 2.90
N LEU A 306 -3.16 -19.32 2.82
CA LEU A 306 -2.55 -18.46 1.80
C LEU A 306 -1.21 -17.84 2.24
N ALA A 307 -0.96 -17.78 3.56
CA ALA A 307 0.27 -17.29 4.15
C ALA A 307 0.54 -17.98 5.49
N ARG A 308 1.66 -17.62 6.15
CA ARG A 308 1.96 -17.99 7.54
C ARG A 308 1.99 -16.71 8.37
N CYS A 309 1.58 -16.78 9.64
CA CYS A 309 1.46 -15.60 10.52
C CYS A 309 2.47 -15.68 11.67
N TRP A 310 3.56 -14.96 11.56
CA TRP A 310 4.62 -14.88 12.58
C TRP A 310 4.37 -13.72 13.54
N LEU A 311 3.67 -13.98 14.63
CA LEU A 311 3.34 -12.99 15.67
C LEU A 311 4.45 -12.86 16.71
N GLU A 312 4.87 -13.99 17.27
CA GLU A 312 5.88 -14.01 18.33
C GLU A 312 7.28 -13.82 17.75
N PRO A 313 8.04 -12.78 18.17
CA PRO A 313 9.36 -12.48 17.63
C PRO A 313 10.43 -13.43 18.19
N THR A 314 10.17 -14.73 18.16
CA THR A 314 11.10 -15.77 18.59
C THR A 314 11.61 -16.56 17.40
N ARG A 315 12.82 -17.08 17.53
CA ARG A 315 13.44 -17.93 16.51
C ARG A 315 12.68 -19.22 16.32
N GLU A 316 12.25 -19.85 17.41
CA GLU A 316 11.49 -21.10 17.40
C GLU A 316 10.17 -20.96 16.62
N ALA A 317 9.41 -19.88 16.88
CA ALA A 317 8.18 -19.59 16.16
C ALA A 317 8.45 -19.39 14.66
N PHE A 318 9.50 -18.63 14.31
CA PHE A 318 9.87 -18.40 12.91
C PHE A 318 10.28 -19.70 12.21
N GLU A 319 11.13 -20.52 12.83
CA GLU A 319 11.57 -21.81 12.27
C GLU A 319 10.38 -22.77 12.08
N GLY A 320 9.39 -22.74 12.99
CA GLY A 320 8.13 -23.49 12.83
C GLY A 320 7.36 -23.08 11.59
N HIS A 321 7.23 -21.77 11.30
CA HIS A 321 6.60 -21.27 10.07
C HIS A 321 7.45 -21.57 8.83
N LEU A 322 8.77 -21.42 8.92
CA LEU A 322 9.68 -21.68 7.82
C LEU A 322 9.66 -23.16 7.39
N ALA A 323 9.51 -24.09 8.33
CA ALA A 323 9.41 -25.52 8.03
C ALA A 323 8.26 -25.85 7.05
N HIS A 324 7.18 -25.06 7.05
CA HIS A 324 6.09 -25.17 6.09
C HIS A 324 6.38 -24.57 4.70
N LEU A 325 7.51 -23.90 4.53
CA LEU A 325 7.94 -23.27 3.28
C LEU A 325 9.40 -23.63 2.91
N ALA A 326 10.04 -24.52 3.68
CA ALA A 326 11.46 -24.82 3.52
C ALA A 326 11.76 -25.54 2.19
N ASP A 327 10.93 -26.49 1.80
CA ASP A 327 11.10 -27.22 0.56
C ASP A 327 10.21 -26.71 -0.59
N ALA A 328 10.53 -27.11 -1.81
CA ALA A 328 9.83 -26.68 -3.00
C ALA A 328 8.38 -27.23 -3.06
N GLU A 329 8.13 -28.44 -2.56
CA GLU A 329 6.81 -29.06 -2.57
C GLU A 329 5.86 -28.33 -1.61
N ALA A 330 6.32 -28.01 -0.40
CA ALA A 330 5.54 -27.23 0.57
C ALA A 330 5.19 -25.84 0.02
N ARG A 331 6.15 -25.16 -0.62
CA ARG A 331 5.88 -23.87 -1.29
C ARG A 331 4.87 -24.00 -2.42
N ALA A 332 4.98 -25.08 -3.24
CA ALA A 332 4.05 -25.32 -4.33
C ALA A 332 2.61 -25.53 -3.84
N VAL A 333 2.41 -26.14 -2.68
CA VAL A 333 1.07 -26.30 -2.06
C VAL A 333 0.46 -24.92 -1.74
N VAL A 334 1.24 -24.02 -1.11
CA VAL A 334 0.75 -22.66 -0.79
C VAL A 334 0.51 -21.87 -2.07
N ALA A 335 1.45 -21.86 -3.01
CA ALA A 335 1.32 -21.19 -4.29
C ALA A 335 0.11 -21.69 -5.09
N GLY A 336 -0.15 -23.00 -5.07
CA GLY A 336 -1.32 -23.60 -5.70
C GLY A 336 -2.64 -23.13 -5.09
N ARG A 337 -2.71 -22.95 -3.77
CA ARG A 337 -3.87 -22.38 -3.08
C ARG A 337 -4.10 -20.91 -3.45
N ILE A 338 -3.02 -20.15 -3.58
CA ILE A 338 -3.08 -18.75 -4.04
C ILE A 338 -3.59 -18.73 -5.48
N ALA A 339 -3.00 -19.52 -6.37
CA ALA A 339 -3.36 -19.57 -7.79
C ALA A 339 -4.79 -20.06 -8.05
N ALA A 340 -5.37 -20.84 -7.12
CA ALA A 340 -6.76 -21.28 -7.19
C ALA A 340 -7.79 -20.16 -6.90
N ARG A 341 -7.32 -18.98 -6.50
CA ARG A 341 -8.17 -17.79 -6.20
C ARG A 341 -7.92 -16.70 -7.19
N ALA A 342 -8.98 -15.96 -7.54
CA ALA A 342 -8.86 -14.70 -8.28
C ALA A 342 -8.54 -13.55 -7.31
N PHE A 343 -7.61 -12.70 -7.72
CA PHE A 343 -7.29 -11.44 -7.03
C PHE A 343 -7.46 -10.30 -8.01
N PRO A 344 -8.71 -9.88 -8.29
CA PRO A 344 -8.99 -8.79 -9.22
C PRO A 344 -8.45 -7.48 -8.67
N ASN A 345 -8.08 -6.56 -9.58
CA ASN A 345 -7.52 -5.27 -9.23
C ASN A 345 -8.60 -4.18 -9.26
N GLY A 346 -8.92 -3.63 -8.09
CA GLY A 346 -9.89 -2.57 -7.92
C GLY A 346 -9.49 -1.20 -8.47
N ALA A 347 -8.25 -1.04 -8.96
CA ALA A 347 -7.78 0.26 -9.46
C ALA A 347 -8.54 0.71 -10.72
N GLY A 348 -8.89 -0.22 -11.62
CA GLY A 348 -9.71 0.07 -12.80
C GLY A 348 -11.13 0.53 -12.42
N PRO A 349 -11.90 -0.26 -11.65
CA PRO A 349 -13.19 0.17 -11.13
C PRO A 349 -13.16 1.49 -10.36
N ALA A 350 -12.12 1.73 -9.54
CA ALA A 350 -11.95 3.00 -8.85
C ALA A 350 -11.73 4.17 -9.83
N ALA A 351 -10.92 3.97 -10.87
CA ALA A 351 -10.72 4.98 -11.92
C ALA A 351 -12.00 5.24 -12.72
N GLY A 352 -12.79 4.20 -13.00
CA GLY A 352 -14.11 4.32 -13.66
C GLY A 352 -15.06 5.19 -12.85
N LEU A 353 -15.17 4.96 -11.53
CA LEU A 353 -15.97 5.79 -10.63
C LEU A 353 -15.55 7.27 -10.68
N LEU A 354 -14.24 7.54 -10.68
CA LEU A 354 -13.77 8.94 -10.76
C LEU A 354 -14.08 9.58 -12.11
N ALA A 355 -14.08 8.80 -13.20
CA ALA A 355 -14.46 9.28 -14.52
C ALA A 355 -15.96 9.62 -14.59
N GLU A 356 -16.83 8.75 -14.10
CA GLU A 356 -18.27 9.01 -13.99
C GLU A 356 -18.56 10.29 -13.19
N LEU A 357 -17.92 10.44 -12.02
CA LEU A 357 -18.07 11.64 -11.19
C LEU A 357 -17.53 12.92 -11.87
N ALA A 358 -16.52 12.79 -12.73
CA ALA A 358 -16.02 13.94 -13.50
C ALA A 358 -17.01 14.36 -14.61
N GLU A 359 -17.72 13.39 -15.22
CA GLU A 359 -18.79 13.67 -16.17
C GLU A 359 -19.99 14.33 -15.51
N ASP A 360 -20.40 13.87 -14.32
CA ASP A 360 -21.51 14.42 -13.56
C ASP A 360 -21.25 15.83 -12.99
N ALA A 361 -20.00 16.24 -12.88
CA ALA A 361 -19.59 17.57 -12.39
C ALA A 361 -19.70 18.66 -13.47
N ARG A 362 -20.04 18.30 -14.71
CA ARG A 362 -20.27 19.24 -15.83
C ARG A 362 -21.66 19.86 -15.77
#